data_39643620935155baff732f7c92eae4b0
#
_entry.id   39643620935155baff732f7c92eae4b0
#
_cell.length_a   1.000
_cell.length_b   1.000
_cell.length_c   1.000
_cell.angle_alpha   90.00
_cell.angle_beta   90.00
_cell.angle_gamma   90.00
#
_symmetry.space_group_name_H-M   'P 1'
#
loop_
_entity.id
_entity.type
_entity.pdbx_description
1 polymer ?
#
loop_
_entity_poly.entity_id
_entity_poly.type
_entity_poly.pdbx_seq_one_letter_code
_entity_poly.pdbx_strand_id
1 'polypeptide(L)'
;MAIKICGTGSYLPKHRVTNDDLSEIMDTSDEWIQTRTGITARHLVTEETTTMMSAEAAKLAMEQANVSAEDIDLIIAATISQDYIIPTLSCEVQRELGAKNAVAFDIGAACSGFLFALTTAYSYLRSGQYQTALILGAETLSKMMDWEDRSTCVLFGDGAGAAIVRNMPDEEGIGIESLVQGSDGAKGMVLACKGRPVKNPYVETKEERMSYVTMDGQEVYKFAVRTVPKAIKEAVEKAEVTLDDIDYFVLHQANIRIIESVAKHLHQPIEKFPTNLQECGNISAASVPILLDDINRKGLLKKGNRIVLAGFGAGLTWGAAVLTW
;
A
#
# COMPACT_ATOMS: atom_id res chain seq x y z
N MET A 1 2.55 25.85 9.29
CA MET A 1 2.25 25.06 8.08
C MET A 1 2.25 23.60 8.48
N ALA A 2 1.18 22.89 8.22
CA ALA A 2 1.02 21.46 8.48
C ALA A 2 0.89 20.69 7.16
N ILE A 3 1.44 19.49 7.09
CA ILE A 3 1.30 18.62 5.94
C ILE A 3 0.20 17.62 6.25
N LYS A 4 -0.88 17.67 5.45
CA LYS A 4 -2.13 16.93 5.71
C LYS A 4 -2.49 16.02 4.54
N ILE A 5 -3.12 14.89 4.85
CA ILE A 5 -3.91 14.15 3.86
C ILE A 5 -5.27 14.87 3.74
N CYS A 6 -5.58 15.37 2.55
CA CYS A 6 -6.77 16.19 2.30
C CYS A 6 -7.86 15.42 1.54
N GLY A 7 -7.53 14.31 0.93
CA GLY A 7 -8.48 13.46 0.22
C GLY A 7 -7.91 12.08 -0.03
N THR A 8 -8.78 11.09 -0.10
CA THR A 8 -8.46 9.69 -0.39
C THR A 8 -9.33 9.17 -1.51
N GLY A 9 -8.87 8.14 -2.19
CA GLY A 9 -9.62 7.45 -3.22
C GLY A 9 -9.09 6.04 -3.42
N SER A 10 -9.95 5.14 -3.84
CA SER A 10 -9.56 3.76 -4.13
C SER A 10 -10.33 3.21 -5.32
N TYR A 11 -9.72 2.23 -5.98
CA TYR A 11 -10.35 1.46 -7.05
C TYR A 11 -9.99 -0.02 -6.91
N LEU A 12 -11.00 -0.87 -6.98
CA LEU A 12 -10.85 -2.32 -7.06
C LEU A 12 -11.40 -2.80 -8.40
N PRO A 13 -10.76 -3.76 -9.08
CA PRO A 13 -11.32 -4.40 -10.27
C PRO A 13 -12.73 -4.91 -10.04
N LYS A 14 -13.54 -4.93 -11.10
CA LYS A 14 -14.93 -5.39 -11.00
C LYS A 14 -15.05 -6.91 -10.76
N HIS A 15 -14.06 -7.66 -11.25
CA HIS A 15 -14.07 -9.11 -11.13
C HIS A 15 -13.66 -9.54 -9.71
N ARG A 16 -14.67 -9.86 -8.91
CA ARG A 16 -14.52 -10.41 -7.56
C ARG A 16 -14.39 -11.93 -7.65
N VAL A 17 -13.31 -12.46 -7.10
CA VAL A 17 -12.99 -13.90 -7.08
C VAL A 17 -13.04 -14.39 -5.65
N THR A 18 -13.92 -15.35 -5.36
CA THR A 18 -14.07 -15.98 -4.05
C THR A 18 -13.06 -17.11 -3.85
N ASN A 19 -12.97 -17.62 -2.63
CA ASN A 19 -12.17 -18.82 -2.37
C ASN A 19 -12.76 -20.08 -3.04
N ASP A 20 -14.09 -20.12 -3.18
CA ASP A 20 -14.76 -21.22 -3.90
C ASP A 20 -14.42 -21.20 -5.39
N ASP A 21 -14.39 -20.01 -6.01
CA ASP A 21 -13.93 -19.87 -7.42
C ASP A 21 -12.49 -20.35 -7.59
N LEU A 22 -11.60 -20.10 -6.60
CA LEU A 22 -10.23 -20.62 -6.64
C LEU A 22 -10.18 -22.14 -6.48
N SER A 23 -11.10 -22.75 -5.74
CA SER A 23 -11.17 -24.18 -5.56
C SER A 23 -11.54 -24.94 -6.86
N GLU A 24 -12.10 -24.25 -7.84
CA GLU A 24 -12.40 -24.80 -9.17
C GLU A 24 -11.11 -24.96 -10.03
N ILE A 25 -10.07 -24.16 -9.76
CA ILE A 25 -8.86 -24.11 -10.59
C ILE A 25 -7.61 -24.66 -9.87
N MET A 26 -7.66 -24.89 -8.56
CA MET A 26 -6.54 -25.43 -7.79
C MET A 26 -7.01 -26.24 -6.58
N ASP A 27 -6.14 -27.11 -6.04
CA ASP A 27 -6.42 -27.90 -4.84
C ASP A 27 -6.38 -27.04 -3.57
N THR A 28 -7.50 -26.36 -3.26
CA THR A 28 -7.69 -25.50 -2.08
C THR A 28 -9.16 -25.56 -1.59
N SER A 29 -9.48 -24.82 -0.53
CA SER A 29 -10.86 -24.64 -0.06
C SER A 29 -11.01 -23.30 0.66
N ASP A 30 -12.25 -22.80 0.77
CA ASP A 30 -12.55 -21.60 1.54
C ASP A 30 -12.08 -21.72 2.99
N GLU A 31 -12.36 -22.84 3.67
CA GLU A 31 -11.90 -23.10 5.04
C GLU A 31 -10.36 -23.04 5.15
N TRP A 32 -9.64 -23.63 4.17
CA TRP A 32 -8.19 -23.63 4.18
C TRP A 32 -7.60 -22.22 4.05
N ILE A 33 -8.16 -21.39 3.19
CA ILE A 33 -7.70 -20.01 2.97
C ILE A 33 -8.09 -19.12 4.15
N GLN A 34 -9.36 -19.11 4.55
CA GLN A 34 -9.87 -18.26 5.63
C GLN A 34 -9.15 -18.49 6.95
N THR A 35 -9.03 -19.76 7.37
CA THR A 35 -8.40 -20.09 8.66
C THR A 35 -6.94 -19.67 8.75
N ARG A 36 -6.25 -19.54 7.62
CA ARG A 36 -4.83 -19.16 7.55
C ARG A 36 -4.60 -17.69 7.33
N THR A 37 -5.51 -17.01 6.64
CA THR A 37 -5.29 -15.66 6.12
C THR A 37 -6.33 -14.65 6.56
N GLY A 38 -7.57 -15.10 6.79
CA GLY A 38 -8.75 -14.27 6.98
C GLY A 38 -9.38 -13.78 5.66
N ILE A 39 -8.84 -14.18 4.49
CA ILE A 39 -9.31 -13.74 3.17
C ILE A 39 -10.46 -14.62 2.70
N THR A 40 -11.57 -14.01 2.26
CA THR A 40 -12.74 -14.68 1.67
C THR A 40 -12.83 -14.47 0.16
N ALA A 41 -12.34 -13.31 -0.29
CA ALA A 41 -12.33 -12.94 -1.71
C ALA A 41 -11.16 -12.00 -2.03
N ARG A 42 -10.94 -11.78 -3.30
CA ARG A 42 -10.04 -10.77 -3.86
C ARG A 42 -10.63 -10.23 -5.15
N HIS A 43 -10.10 -9.11 -5.60
CA HIS A 43 -10.43 -8.55 -6.89
C HIS A 43 -9.26 -8.76 -7.85
N LEU A 44 -9.53 -9.23 -9.05
CA LEU A 44 -8.53 -9.47 -10.08
C LEU A 44 -8.89 -8.71 -11.35
N VAL A 45 -7.89 -8.11 -11.99
CA VAL A 45 -8.09 -7.43 -13.28
C VAL A 45 -8.50 -8.43 -14.36
N THR A 46 -9.35 -7.97 -15.27
CA THR A 46 -9.69 -8.66 -16.50
C THR A 46 -9.38 -7.79 -17.72
N GLU A 47 -9.83 -6.54 -17.69
CA GLU A 47 -9.59 -5.54 -18.73
C GLU A 47 -8.91 -4.28 -18.17
N GLU A 48 -8.96 -4.10 -16.86
CA GLU A 48 -8.35 -2.98 -16.17
C GLU A 48 -6.83 -3.06 -16.23
N THR A 49 -6.18 -1.89 -16.23
CA THR A 49 -4.72 -1.76 -16.13
C THR A 49 -4.34 -1.08 -14.81
N THR A 50 -3.08 -1.23 -14.39
CA THR A 50 -2.56 -0.56 -13.20
C THR A 50 -2.73 0.96 -13.34
N THR A 51 -2.48 1.50 -14.53
CA THR A 51 -2.67 2.92 -14.87
C THR A 51 -4.12 3.36 -14.73
N MET A 52 -5.06 2.61 -15.29
CA MET A 52 -6.50 2.94 -15.23
C MET A 52 -6.98 2.95 -13.78
N MET A 53 -6.67 1.90 -13.00
CA MET A 53 -7.06 1.82 -11.59
C MET A 53 -6.49 2.98 -10.78
N SER A 54 -5.22 3.33 -11.02
CA SER A 54 -4.54 4.46 -10.37
C SER A 54 -5.19 5.80 -10.69
N ALA A 55 -5.54 6.02 -11.97
CA ALA A 55 -6.18 7.26 -12.40
C ALA A 55 -7.58 7.42 -11.77
N GLU A 56 -8.37 6.34 -11.70
CA GLU A 56 -9.70 6.37 -11.07
C GLU A 56 -9.60 6.63 -9.56
N ALA A 57 -8.67 5.96 -8.85
CA ALA A 57 -8.41 6.23 -7.44
C ALA A 57 -7.96 7.69 -7.22
N ALA A 58 -7.08 8.19 -8.08
CA ALA A 58 -6.61 9.57 -8.02
C ALA A 58 -7.75 10.60 -8.22
N LYS A 59 -8.63 10.39 -9.19
CA LYS A 59 -9.81 11.27 -9.42
C LYS A 59 -10.68 11.39 -8.18
N LEU A 60 -10.95 10.26 -7.50
CA LEU A 60 -11.73 10.25 -6.27
C LEU A 60 -11.03 11.00 -5.12
N ALA A 61 -9.70 10.85 -5.00
CA ALA A 61 -8.91 11.57 -3.99
C ALA A 61 -8.89 13.09 -4.28
N MET A 62 -8.76 13.48 -5.56
CA MET A 62 -8.80 14.88 -6.01
C MET A 62 -10.16 15.52 -5.76
N GLU A 63 -11.24 14.80 -6.08
CA GLU A 63 -12.62 15.26 -5.81
C GLU A 63 -12.83 15.53 -4.33
N GLN A 64 -12.46 14.60 -3.46
CA GLN A 64 -12.59 14.76 -2.02
C GLN A 64 -11.74 15.92 -1.47
N ALA A 65 -10.53 16.11 -2.01
CA ALA A 65 -9.65 17.21 -1.63
C ALA A 65 -10.04 18.57 -2.24
N ASN A 66 -11.01 18.60 -3.15
CA ASN A 66 -11.34 19.75 -3.98
C ASN A 66 -10.11 20.35 -4.68
N VAL A 67 -9.33 19.47 -5.37
CA VAL A 67 -8.08 19.78 -6.06
C VAL A 67 -8.23 19.45 -7.53
N SER A 68 -7.87 20.39 -8.42
CA SER A 68 -7.80 20.15 -9.86
C SER A 68 -6.47 19.49 -10.26
N ALA A 69 -6.40 18.95 -11.46
CA ALA A 69 -5.16 18.37 -12.00
C ALA A 69 -4.02 19.41 -12.13
N GLU A 70 -4.38 20.69 -12.34
CA GLU A 70 -3.44 21.79 -12.49
C GLU A 70 -2.81 22.23 -11.15
N ASP A 71 -3.46 21.88 -10.03
CA ASP A 71 -2.98 22.18 -8.68
C ASP A 71 -1.96 21.15 -8.17
N ILE A 72 -1.77 20.03 -8.89
CA ILE A 72 -0.84 18.96 -8.48
C ILE A 72 0.56 19.31 -8.95
N ASP A 73 1.49 19.44 -8.00
CA ASP A 73 2.91 19.71 -8.25
C ASP A 73 3.76 18.46 -8.32
N LEU A 74 3.31 17.38 -7.66
CA LEU A 74 4.09 16.15 -7.49
C LEU A 74 3.17 14.92 -7.55
N ILE A 75 3.59 13.91 -8.32
CA ILE A 75 2.95 12.59 -8.36
C ILE A 75 3.99 11.53 -8.00
N ILE A 76 3.73 10.74 -6.97
CA ILE A 76 4.56 9.61 -6.57
C ILE A 76 3.73 8.35 -6.54
N ALA A 77 4.05 7.37 -7.38
CA ALA A 77 3.42 6.07 -7.37
C ALA A 77 4.33 5.01 -6.72
N ALA A 78 3.80 4.28 -5.76
CA ALA A 78 4.44 3.10 -5.20
C ALA A 78 3.86 1.86 -5.86
N THR A 79 4.69 1.13 -6.61
CA THR A 79 4.28 -0.08 -7.33
C THR A 79 5.48 -1.00 -7.59
N ILE A 80 5.20 -2.28 -7.74
CA ILE A 80 6.12 -3.31 -8.25
C ILE A 80 5.54 -4.05 -9.46
N SER A 81 4.34 -3.65 -9.91
CA SER A 81 3.54 -4.34 -10.93
C SER A 81 2.92 -3.37 -11.94
N GLN A 82 3.66 -2.32 -12.30
CA GLN A 82 3.28 -1.34 -13.32
C GLN A 82 3.01 -1.99 -14.68
N ASP A 83 2.28 -1.30 -15.55
CA ASP A 83 1.95 -1.81 -16.91
C ASP A 83 3.19 -1.79 -17.81
N TYR A 84 4.05 -0.79 -17.68
CA TYR A 84 5.30 -0.64 -18.43
C TYR A 84 6.47 -0.45 -17.47
N ILE A 85 7.65 -0.93 -17.85
CA ILE A 85 8.90 -0.60 -17.13
C ILE A 85 9.25 0.88 -17.37
N ILE A 86 9.01 1.38 -18.57
CA ILE A 86 9.09 2.78 -19.02
C ILE A 86 7.99 3.04 -20.04
N PRO A 87 7.22 4.13 -19.92
CA PRO A 87 7.29 5.16 -18.87
C PRO A 87 6.92 4.62 -17.48
N THR A 88 7.16 5.42 -16.43
CA THR A 88 6.74 5.10 -15.06
C THR A 88 5.22 5.20 -14.91
N LEU A 89 4.62 4.47 -13.97
CA LEU A 89 3.19 4.52 -13.68
C LEU A 89 2.74 5.96 -13.36
N SER A 90 3.51 6.70 -12.57
CA SER A 90 3.22 8.09 -12.24
C SER A 90 3.14 9.01 -13.46
N CYS A 91 4.01 8.81 -14.49
CA CYS A 91 3.93 9.56 -15.73
C CYS A 91 2.70 9.19 -16.56
N GLU A 92 2.27 7.93 -16.53
CA GLU A 92 1.03 7.51 -17.21
C GLU A 92 -0.19 8.10 -16.51
N VAL A 93 -0.23 8.06 -15.18
CA VAL A 93 -1.29 8.70 -14.38
C VAL A 93 -1.31 10.21 -14.61
N GLN A 94 -0.15 10.87 -14.66
CA GLN A 94 -0.04 12.27 -15.01
C GLN A 94 -0.72 12.60 -16.34
N ARG A 95 -0.48 11.78 -17.36
CA ARG A 95 -1.11 11.92 -18.69
C ARG A 95 -2.62 11.75 -18.61
N GLU A 96 -3.10 10.69 -17.94
CA GLU A 96 -4.53 10.38 -17.81
C GLU A 96 -5.30 11.47 -17.05
N LEU A 97 -4.68 12.09 -16.05
CA LEU A 97 -5.28 13.17 -15.27
C LEU A 97 -5.15 14.55 -15.93
N GLY A 98 -4.22 14.70 -16.88
CA GLY A 98 -3.86 16.01 -17.43
C GLY A 98 -3.11 16.91 -16.45
N ALA A 99 -2.40 16.35 -15.47
CA ALA A 99 -1.65 17.07 -14.44
C ALA A 99 -0.34 17.65 -14.97
N LYS A 100 -0.41 18.60 -15.86
CA LYS A 100 0.71 19.14 -16.67
C LYS A 100 1.83 19.77 -15.84
N ASN A 101 1.50 20.27 -14.64
CA ASN A 101 2.44 20.97 -13.78
C ASN A 101 3.22 20.01 -12.87
N ALA A 102 2.77 18.77 -12.74
CA ALA A 102 3.33 17.83 -11.80
C ALA A 102 4.69 17.26 -12.27
N VAL A 103 5.62 17.11 -11.33
CA VAL A 103 6.77 16.20 -11.47
C VAL A 103 6.32 14.80 -11.06
N ALA A 104 6.64 13.78 -11.85
CA ALA A 104 6.13 12.43 -11.66
C ALA A 104 7.26 11.39 -11.67
N PHE A 105 7.28 10.50 -10.67
CA PHE A 105 8.21 9.36 -10.56
C PHE A 105 7.67 8.26 -9.66
N ASP A 106 8.18 7.03 -9.85
CA ASP A 106 7.78 5.86 -9.07
C ASP A 106 8.78 5.53 -7.96
N ILE A 107 8.26 4.84 -6.93
CA ILE A 107 9.03 4.31 -5.80
C ILE A 107 8.80 2.80 -5.70
N GLY A 108 9.89 2.02 -5.58
CA GLY A 108 9.86 0.59 -5.31
C GLY A 108 10.21 0.28 -3.85
N ALA A 109 9.21 -0.03 -3.03
CA ALA A 109 9.39 -0.52 -1.65
C ALA A 109 8.31 -1.56 -1.28
N ALA A 110 7.82 -2.29 -2.27
CA ALA A 110 6.81 -3.33 -2.15
C ALA A 110 5.64 -2.90 -1.23
N CYS A 111 5.19 -3.77 -0.32
CA CYS A 111 4.01 -3.51 0.51
C CYS A 111 4.15 -2.31 1.47
N SER A 112 5.36 -1.80 1.73
CA SER A 112 5.57 -0.56 2.47
C SER A 112 5.61 0.69 1.57
N GLY A 113 5.46 0.51 0.26
CA GLY A 113 5.67 1.54 -0.76
C GLY A 113 4.86 2.81 -0.53
N PHE A 114 3.59 2.70 -0.13
CA PHE A 114 2.77 3.87 0.16
C PHE A 114 3.35 4.74 1.31
N LEU A 115 3.91 4.11 2.36
CA LEU A 115 4.55 4.84 3.46
C LEU A 115 5.83 5.54 2.99
N PHE A 116 6.56 4.92 2.06
CA PHE A 116 7.74 5.52 1.43
C PHE A 116 7.35 6.70 0.53
N ALA A 117 6.28 6.56 -0.25
CA ALA A 117 5.72 7.67 -1.05
C ALA A 117 5.25 8.82 -0.16
N LEU A 118 4.55 8.52 0.96
CA LEU A 118 4.10 9.52 1.93
C LEU A 118 5.28 10.29 2.55
N THR A 119 6.33 9.57 2.99
CA THR A 119 7.53 10.20 3.58
C THR A 119 8.28 11.05 2.57
N THR A 120 8.35 10.59 1.33
CA THR A 120 9.01 11.34 0.24
C THR A 120 8.23 12.60 -0.10
N ALA A 121 6.90 12.49 -0.26
CA ALA A 121 6.02 13.64 -0.49
C ALA A 121 6.10 14.64 0.67
N TYR A 122 6.04 14.15 1.93
CA TYR A 122 6.21 14.99 3.12
C TYR A 122 7.51 15.82 3.06
N SER A 123 8.63 15.18 2.68
CA SER A 123 9.93 15.86 2.60
C SER A 123 9.95 16.97 1.55
N TYR A 124 9.38 16.76 0.38
CA TYR A 124 9.25 17.76 -0.67
C TYR A 124 8.32 18.91 -0.27
N LEU A 125 7.17 18.59 0.32
CA LEU A 125 6.21 19.61 0.79
C LEU A 125 6.79 20.41 1.95
N ARG A 126 7.52 19.75 2.86
CA ARG A 126 8.16 20.40 4.01
C ARG A 126 9.28 21.35 3.60
N SER A 127 10.01 21.06 2.52
CA SER A 127 11.03 21.94 1.96
C SER A 127 10.45 23.20 1.29
N GLY A 128 9.13 23.22 1.04
CA GLY A 128 8.45 24.29 0.33
C GLY A 128 8.61 24.24 -1.19
N GLN A 129 9.26 23.21 -1.73
CA GLN A 129 9.44 23.04 -3.17
C GLN A 129 8.12 22.80 -3.90
N TYR A 130 7.21 22.04 -3.28
CA TYR A 130 5.88 21.75 -3.77
C TYR A 130 4.83 22.03 -2.70
N GLN A 131 3.57 22.21 -3.10
CA GLN A 131 2.44 22.49 -2.20
C GLN A 131 1.42 21.35 -2.17
N THR A 132 1.23 20.65 -3.29
CA THR A 132 0.24 19.60 -3.45
C THR A 132 0.87 18.36 -4.09
N ALA A 133 0.80 17.23 -3.42
CA ALA A 133 1.24 15.95 -3.92
C ALA A 133 0.08 14.95 -4.03
N LEU A 134 0.04 14.21 -5.14
CA LEU A 134 -0.73 12.99 -5.30
C LEU A 134 0.21 11.82 -5.02
N ILE A 135 -0.13 10.99 -4.04
CA ILE A 135 0.58 9.75 -3.77
C ILE A 135 -0.32 8.54 -4.03
N LEU A 136 0.26 7.50 -4.59
CA LEU A 136 -0.44 6.30 -5.04
C LEU A 136 0.23 5.04 -4.48
N GLY A 137 -0.57 4.05 -4.14
CA GLY A 137 -0.16 2.66 -4.06
C GLY A 137 -1.02 1.88 -5.06
N ALA A 138 -0.44 1.21 -6.03
CA ALA A 138 -1.21 0.56 -7.08
C ALA A 138 -0.53 -0.73 -7.56
N GLU A 139 -1.31 -1.80 -7.67
CA GLU A 139 -0.76 -3.10 -8.00
C GLU A 139 -1.71 -3.93 -8.87
N THR A 140 -1.11 -4.66 -9.79
CA THR A 140 -1.69 -5.79 -10.52
C THR A 140 -0.85 -7.02 -10.19
N LEU A 141 -1.02 -7.57 -8.99
CA LEU A 141 -0.20 -8.68 -8.50
C LEU A 141 -0.57 -10.00 -9.18
N SER A 142 -1.79 -10.12 -9.67
CA SER A 142 -2.29 -11.32 -10.36
C SER A 142 -1.39 -11.77 -11.52
N LYS A 143 -0.73 -10.82 -12.21
CA LYS A 143 0.22 -11.11 -13.30
C LYS A 143 1.59 -11.62 -12.83
N MET A 144 1.88 -11.52 -11.52
CA MET A 144 3.16 -11.91 -10.92
C MET A 144 3.06 -13.20 -10.12
N MET A 145 1.87 -13.80 -10.02
CA MET A 145 1.63 -15.03 -9.26
C MET A 145 1.79 -16.27 -10.13
N ASP A 146 2.36 -17.30 -9.54
CA ASP A 146 2.26 -18.66 -10.06
C ASP A 146 0.92 -19.25 -9.61
N TRP A 147 -0.02 -19.38 -10.54
CA TRP A 147 -1.36 -19.89 -10.25
C TRP A 147 -1.39 -21.41 -9.96
N GLU A 148 -0.24 -22.10 -10.09
CA GLU A 148 -0.05 -23.48 -9.64
C GLU A 148 0.45 -23.56 -8.18
N ASP A 149 0.98 -22.43 -7.62
CA ASP A 149 1.44 -22.35 -6.23
C ASP A 149 0.37 -21.72 -5.32
N ARG A 150 -0.50 -22.55 -4.74
CA ARG A 150 -1.53 -22.10 -3.79
C ARG A 150 -0.97 -21.47 -2.50
N SER A 151 0.33 -21.57 -2.22
CA SER A 151 0.92 -20.96 -1.02
C SER A 151 1.03 -19.44 -1.15
N THR A 152 1.02 -18.93 -2.37
CA THR A 152 1.18 -17.52 -2.70
C THR A 152 -0.04 -16.92 -3.40
N CYS A 153 -0.54 -17.56 -4.48
CA CYS A 153 -1.55 -16.96 -5.35
C CYS A 153 -2.90 -16.67 -4.64
N VAL A 154 -3.27 -17.46 -3.64
CA VAL A 154 -4.51 -17.25 -2.87
C VAL A 154 -4.51 -16.00 -1.98
N LEU A 155 -3.34 -15.37 -1.79
CA LEU A 155 -3.20 -14.23 -0.88
C LEU A 155 -3.48 -12.90 -1.56
N PHE A 156 -3.12 -12.77 -2.83
CA PHE A 156 -2.97 -11.48 -3.48
C PHE A 156 -4.20 -11.09 -4.29
N GLY A 157 -4.44 -9.79 -4.32
CA GLY A 157 -5.43 -9.13 -5.16
C GLY A 157 -4.84 -7.95 -5.92
N ASP A 158 -5.65 -7.32 -6.77
CA ASP A 158 -5.31 -6.16 -7.59
C ASP A 158 -6.12 -4.94 -7.14
N GLY A 159 -5.56 -3.74 -7.33
CA GLY A 159 -6.24 -2.49 -7.00
C GLY A 159 -5.29 -1.31 -6.86
N ALA A 160 -5.88 -0.15 -6.65
CA ALA A 160 -5.17 1.10 -6.43
C ALA A 160 -5.80 1.92 -5.30
N GLY A 161 -4.96 2.58 -4.53
CA GLY A 161 -5.36 3.58 -3.56
C GLY A 161 -4.53 4.85 -3.70
N ALA A 162 -5.16 6.00 -3.46
CA ALA A 162 -4.58 7.32 -3.66
C ALA A 162 -4.83 8.23 -2.46
N ALA A 163 -3.95 9.18 -2.26
CA ALA A 163 -4.16 10.29 -1.34
C ALA A 163 -3.59 11.59 -1.90
N ILE A 164 -4.33 12.69 -1.67
CA ILE A 164 -3.84 14.05 -1.87
C ILE A 164 -3.23 14.53 -0.56
N VAL A 165 -1.96 14.90 -0.61
CA VAL A 165 -1.21 15.45 0.53
C VAL A 165 -0.86 16.91 0.24
N ARG A 166 -1.16 17.82 1.16
CA ARG A 166 -0.94 19.25 0.94
C ARG A 166 -0.22 19.91 2.10
N ASN A 167 0.57 20.94 1.77
CA ASN A 167 1.11 21.87 2.73
C ASN A 167 0.08 22.97 2.97
N MET A 168 -0.56 22.94 4.12
CA MET A 168 -1.70 23.79 4.47
C MET A 168 -1.35 24.72 5.65
N PRO A 169 -2.08 25.83 5.83
CA PRO A 169 -2.00 26.58 7.08
C PRO A 169 -2.19 25.65 8.27
N ASP A 170 -1.43 25.88 9.32
CA ASP A 170 -1.52 25.10 10.55
C ASP A 170 -2.88 25.36 11.22
N GLU A 171 -3.70 24.30 11.26
CA GLU A 171 -4.85 24.25 12.15
C GLU A 171 -4.41 23.38 13.31
N GLU A 172 -4.50 23.87 14.53
CA GLU A 172 -3.95 23.23 15.73
C GLU A 172 -4.14 21.71 15.75
N GLY A 173 -3.01 20.99 15.72
CA GLY A 173 -2.95 19.55 15.91
C GLY A 173 -3.39 18.68 14.73
N ILE A 174 -3.63 19.21 13.52
CA ILE A 174 -4.03 18.42 12.34
C ILE A 174 -2.85 18.25 11.39
N GLY A 175 -2.60 17.02 10.92
CA GLY A 175 -1.58 16.69 9.93
C GLY A 175 -0.65 15.56 10.36
N ILE A 176 0.43 15.36 9.59
CA ILE A 176 1.43 14.32 9.85
C ILE A 176 2.34 14.77 10.98
N GLU A 177 2.35 14.03 12.07
CA GLU A 177 3.09 14.32 13.30
C GLU A 177 4.46 13.66 13.30
N SER A 178 4.53 12.40 12.84
CA SER A 178 5.79 11.66 12.78
C SER A 178 5.84 10.67 11.63
N LEU A 179 7.06 10.35 11.21
CA LEU A 179 7.36 9.37 10.17
C LEU A 179 8.57 8.53 10.59
N VAL A 180 8.47 7.22 10.38
CA VAL A 180 9.52 6.24 10.64
C VAL A 180 9.64 5.31 9.44
N GLN A 181 10.85 5.03 9.02
CA GLN A 181 11.14 4.07 7.96
C GLN A 181 12.40 3.27 8.29
N GLY A 182 12.47 2.06 7.74
CA GLY A 182 13.68 1.26 7.84
C GLY A 182 13.72 0.15 6.79
N SER A 183 14.87 -0.47 6.67
CA SER A 183 15.11 -1.58 5.75
C SER A 183 16.16 -2.57 6.28
N ASP A 184 16.04 -3.83 5.89
CA ASP A 184 17.00 -4.91 6.14
C ASP A 184 17.22 -5.73 4.85
N GLY A 185 18.19 -5.30 4.05
CA GLY A 185 18.54 -5.97 2.80
C GLY A 185 19.16 -7.36 2.96
N ALA A 186 19.68 -7.69 4.15
CA ALA A 186 20.28 -9.01 4.40
C ALA A 186 19.26 -10.17 4.30
N LYS A 187 17.97 -9.87 4.49
CA LYS A 187 16.87 -10.84 4.42
C LYS A 187 15.98 -10.67 3.18
N GLY A 188 16.40 -9.90 2.20
CA GLY A 188 15.58 -9.57 1.03
C GLY A 188 15.02 -10.77 0.26
N MET A 189 15.75 -11.88 0.25
CA MET A 189 15.36 -13.07 -0.52
C MET A 189 14.23 -13.91 0.08
N VAL A 190 13.74 -13.59 1.29
CA VAL A 190 12.58 -14.30 1.88
C VAL A 190 11.25 -13.92 1.21
N LEU A 191 11.22 -12.82 0.47
CA LEU A 191 10.09 -12.42 -0.37
C LEU A 191 10.66 -11.70 -1.59
N ALA A 192 10.65 -12.35 -2.74
CA ALA A 192 11.35 -11.89 -3.92
C ALA A 192 10.60 -12.24 -5.22
N CYS A 193 10.82 -11.41 -6.23
CA CYS A 193 10.48 -11.71 -7.62
C CYS A 193 11.66 -11.24 -8.48
N LYS A 194 12.22 -12.12 -9.29
CA LYS A 194 13.33 -11.76 -10.16
C LYS A 194 12.83 -10.83 -11.27
N GLY A 195 13.64 -9.85 -11.61
CA GLY A 195 13.43 -9.03 -12.80
C GLY A 195 13.65 -9.81 -14.11
N ARG A 196 13.61 -9.08 -15.22
CA ARG A 196 13.89 -9.69 -16.53
C ARG A 196 15.29 -10.31 -16.56
N PRO A 197 15.46 -11.53 -17.10
CA PRO A 197 16.76 -12.13 -17.27
C PRO A 197 17.61 -11.31 -18.24
N VAL A 198 18.93 -11.34 -18.03
CA VAL A 198 19.85 -10.72 -18.96
C VAL A 198 19.83 -11.50 -20.26
N LYS A 199 19.47 -10.84 -21.36
CA LYS A 199 19.51 -11.38 -22.71
C LYS A 199 20.17 -10.37 -23.65
N ASN A 200 21.36 -10.71 -24.12
CA ASN A 200 22.12 -9.90 -25.08
C ASN A 200 23.01 -10.81 -25.94
N PRO A 201 23.65 -10.29 -27.01
CA PRO A 201 24.48 -11.10 -27.91
C PRO A 201 25.65 -11.85 -27.25
N TYR A 202 26.02 -11.50 -26.02
CA TYR A 202 27.19 -12.05 -25.31
C TYR A 202 26.80 -13.00 -24.17
N VAL A 203 25.50 -13.17 -23.89
CA VAL A 203 24.98 -14.03 -22.81
C VAL A 203 23.90 -14.94 -23.33
N GLU A 204 24.13 -16.23 -23.27
CA GLU A 204 23.08 -17.24 -23.47
C GLU A 204 22.24 -17.35 -22.22
N THR A 205 20.98 -16.89 -22.27
CA THR A 205 20.03 -17.08 -21.21
C THR A 205 19.26 -18.40 -21.43
N LYS A 206 19.33 -19.28 -20.45
CA LYS A 206 18.54 -20.53 -20.43
C LYS A 206 17.14 -20.32 -19.85
N GLU A 207 16.89 -19.19 -19.19
CA GLU A 207 15.59 -18.85 -18.57
C GLU A 207 14.75 -18.01 -19.53
N GLU A 208 13.75 -18.62 -20.17
CA GLU A 208 12.79 -17.92 -21.02
C GLU A 208 11.51 -17.50 -20.27
N ARG A 209 11.32 -17.99 -19.03
CA ARG A 209 10.07 -17.73 -18.27
C ARG A 209 10.20 -16.48 -17.39
N MET A 210 9.10 -15.73 -17.31
CA MET A 210 8.95 -14.71 -16.28
C MET A 210 9.04 -15.36 -14.91
N SER A 211 9.73 -14.68 -13.99
CA SER A 211 9.80 -15.15 -12.60
C SER A 211 8.55 -14.74 -11.86
N TYR A 212 8.02 -15.63 -11.05
CA TYR A 212 6.91 -15.37 -10.14
C TYR A 212 7.41 -14.95 -8.76
N VAL A 213 6.51 -14.39 -7.96
CA VAL A 213 6.79 -14.07 -6.56
C VAL A 213 7.03 -15.36 -5.79
N THR A 214 8.13 -15.38 -5.04
CA THR A 214 8.47 -16.45 -4.10
C THR A 214 8.50 -15.91 -2.68
N MET A 215 7.99 -16.69 -1.71
CA MET A 215 7.85 -16.23 -0.33
C MET A 215 8.13 -17.34 0.68
N ASP A 216 9.01 -17.08 1.64
CA ASP A 216 9.05 -17.82 2.90
C ASP A 216 8.06 -17.16 3.88
N GLY A 217 6.83 -17.67 3.90
CA GLY A 217 5.76 -17.09 4.71
C GLY A 217 6.06 -17.11 6.21
N GLN A 218 6.86 -18.04 6.72
CA GLN A 218 7.23 -18.10 8.13
C GLN A 218 8.21 -16.99 8.51
N GLU A 219 9.23 -16.76 7.68
CA GLU A 219 10.20 -15.69 7.94
C GLU A 219 9.56 -14.31 7.76
N VAL A 220 8.69 -14.13 6.76
CA VAL A 220 7.91 -12.91 6.57
C VAL A 220 6.99 -12.64 7.79
N TYR A 221 6.29 -13.67 8.29
CA TYR A 221 5.46 -13.55 9.49
C TYR A 221 6.29 -13.13 10.72
N LYS A 222 7.39 -13.84 11.00
CA LYS A 222 8.29 -13.52 12.13
C LYS A 222 8.84 -12.10 12.05
N PHE A 223 9.19 -11.65 10.84
CA PHE A 223 9.64 -10.28 10.60
C PHE A 223 8.53 -9.28 10.92
N ALA A 224 7.33 -9.47 10.35
CA ALA A 224 6.20 -8.57 10.52
C ALA A 224 5.83 -8.36 11.99
N VAL A 225 5.59 -9.45 12.74
CA VAL A 225 5.14 -9.38 14.13
C VAL A 225 6.18 -8.82 15.10
N ARG A 226 7.46 -8.77 14.69
CA ARG A 226 8.53 -8.15 15.48
C ARG A 226 8.79 -6.70 15.11
N THR A 227 8.72 -6.38 13.81
CA THR A 227 9.17 -5.09 13.28
C THR A 227 8.05 -4.05 13.28
N VAL A 228 6.83 -4.44 12.91
CA VAL A 228 5.69 -3.50 12.85
C VAL A 228 5.38 -2.86 14.21
N PRO A 229 5.26 -3.63 15.32
CA PRO A 229 5.03 -3.00 16.63
C PRO A 229 6.15 -2.06 17.07
N LYS A 230 7.41 -2.37 16.72
CA LYS A 230 8.56 -1.49 17.02
C LYS A 230 8.48 -0.18 16.24
N ALA A 231 8.19 -0.26 14.93
CA ALA A 231 8.05 0.93 14.08
C ALA A 231 6.89 1.83 14.55
N ILE A 232 5.76 1.22 14.95
CA ILE A 232 4.61 1.95 15.50
C ILE A 232 5.00 2.65 16.81
N LYS A 233 5.63 1.95 17.75
CA LYS A 233 6.07 2.53 19.03
C LYS A 233 7.05 3.69 18.81
N GLU A 234 8.01 3.52 17.91
CA GLU A 234 8.96 4.57 17.55
C GLU A 234 8.25 5.80 16.93
N ALA A 235 7.26 5.57 16.06
CA ALA A 235 6.50 6.67 15.46
C ALA A 235 5.66 7.41 16.52
N VAL A 236 5.01 6.68 17.43
CA VAL A 236 4.20 7.24 18.52
C VAL A 236 5.09 8.04 19.49
N GLU A 237 6.27 7.52 19.83
CA GLU A 237 7.26 8.22 20.66
C GLU A 237 7.73 9.53 19.99
N LYS A 238 8.05 9.50 18.71
CA LYS A 238 8.44 10.69 17.93
C LYS A 238 7.33 11.73 17.78
N ALA A 239 6.08 11.31 17.84
CA ALA A 239 4.92 12.20 17.86
C ALA A 239 4.64 12.76 19.25
N GLU A 240 5.40 12.35 20.28
CA GLU A 240 5.24 12.76 21.68
C GLU A 240 3.85 12.42 22.27
N VAL A 241 3.27 11.27 21.83
CA VAL A 241 1.97 10.77 22.27
C VAL A 241 2.08 9.35 22.79
N THR A 242 0.98 8.79 23.28
CA THR A 242 0.90 7.40 23.75
C THR A 242 0.10 6.52 22.80
N LEU A 243 0.21 5.21 22.92
CA LEU A 243 -0.59 4.26 22.14
C LEU A 243 -2.09 4.40 22.44
N ASP A 244 -2.46 4.84 23.62
CA ASP A 244 -3.85 5.02 24.05
C ASP A 244 -4.51 6.24 23.35
N ASP A 245 -3.70 7.23 22.95
CA ASP A 245 -4.14 8.40 22.20
C ASP A 245 -4.46 8.10 20.73
N ILE A 246 -4.16 6.88 20.25
CA ILE A 246 -4.42 6.46 18.88
C ILE A 246 -5.83 5.88 18.78
N ASP A 247 -6.63 6.45 17.88
CA ASP A 247 -7.99 5.97 17.59
C ASP A 247 -7.99 4.74 16.68
N TYR A 248 -7.16 4.76 15.60
CA TYR A 248 -7.09 3.65 14.64
C TYR A 248 -5.65 3.37 14.20
N PHE A 249 -5.37 2.07 14.03
CA PHE A 249 -4.13 1.55 13.43
C PHE A 249 -4.45 0.98 12.05
N VAL A 250 -4.18 1.73 11.01
CA VAL A 250 -4.39 1.36 9.60
C VAL A 250 -3.15 0.63 9.10
N LEU A 251 -3.18 -0.69 9.22
CA LEU A 251 -2.04 -1.55 8.89
C LEU A 251 -2.12 -2.08 7.46
N HIS A 252 -0.97 -2.44 6.90
CA HIS A 252 -0.90 -3.26 5.71
C HIS A 252 -1.71 -4.56 5.87
N GLN A 253 -2.52 -4.89 4.89
CA GLN A 253 -3.51 -5.96 4.89
C GLN A 253 -2.94 -7.28 4.34
N ALA A 254 -1.90 -7.81 4.97
CA ALA A 254 -1.24 -9.03 4.51
C ALA A 254 -1.93 -10.32 5.00
N ASN A 255 -2.34 -10.35 6.26
CA ASN A 255 -2.91 -11.52 6.92
C ASN A 255 -3.51 -11.11 8.27
N ILE A 256 -4.70 -11.62 8.59
CA ILE A 256 -5.41 -11.28 9.83
C ILE A 256 -4.58 -11.63 11.08
N ARG A 257 -3.86 -12.76 11.06
CA ARG A 257 -3.04 -13.21 12.19
C ARG A 257 -1.88 -12.25 12.51
N ILE A 258 -1.36 -11.55 11.51
CA ILE A 258 -0.34 -10.50 11.71
C ILE A 258 -0.97 -9.32 12.40
N ILE A 259 -2.14 -8.87 11.97
CA ILE A 259 -2.87 -7.73 12.56
C ILE A 259 -3.21 -8.02 14.03
N GLU A 260 -3.76 -9.19 14.33
CA GLU A 260 -4.07 -9.65 15.68
C GLU A 260 -2.81 -9.72 16.58
N SER A 261 -1.70 -10.23 16.01
CA SER A 261 -0.43 -10.29 16.73
C SER A 261 0.12 -8.90 17.03
N VAL A 262 0.01 -7.96 16.08
CA VAL A 262 0.42 -6.56 16.28
C VAL A 262 -0.42 -5.91 17.37
N ALA A 263 -1.76 -6.04 17.32
CA ALA A 263 -2.67 -5.52 18.33
C ALA A 263 -2.31 -6.03 19.75
N LYS A 264 -2.05 -7.34 19.87
CA LYS A 264 -1.61 -7.96 21.11
C LYS A 264 -0.28 -7.42 21.63
N HIS A 265 0.72 -7.22 20.75
CA HIS A 265 2.03 -6.68 21.12
C HIS A 265 2.00 -5.20 21.51
N LEU A 266 1.03 -4.47 20.98
CA LEU A 266 0.79 -3.07 21.33
C LEU A 266 -0.11 -2.93 22.57
N HIS A 267 -0.70 -4.03 23.07
CA HIS A 267 -1.69 -4.05 24.15
C HIS A 267 -2.90 -3.14 23.85
N GLN A 268 -3.32 -3.11 22.58
CA GLN A 268 -4.46 -2.32 22.11
C GLN A 268 -5.62 -3.22 21.69
N PRO A 269 -6.87 -2.79 21.92
CA PRO A 269 -8.06 -3.55 21.52
C PRO A 269 -8.12 -3.71 20.00
N ILE A 270 -8.54 -4.89 19.54
CA ILE A 270 -8.56 -5.23 18.10
C ILE A 270 -9.51 -4.33 17.30
N GLU A 271 -10.49 -3.76 17.93
CA GLU A 271 -11.46 -2.81 17.34
C GLU A 271 -10.82 -1.53 16.81
N LYS A 272 -9.62 -1.17 17.31
CA LYS A 272 -8.82 -0.08 16.78
C LYS A 272 -8.07 -0.45 15.48
N PHE A 273 -8.13 -1.71 15.03
CA PHE A 273 -7.44 -2.22 13.85
C PHE A 273 -8.44 -2.58 12.75
N PRO A 274 -8.92 -1.59 11.98
CA PRO A 274 -9.84 -1.86 10.88
C PRO A 274 -9.19 -2.78 9.84
N THR A 275 -10.02 -3.60 9.19
CA THR A 275 -9.59 -4.52 8.15
C THR A 275 -10.56 -4.55 6.99
N ASN A 276 -10.03 -4.74 5.78
CA ASN A 276 -10.78 -5.04 4.56
C ASN A 276 -10.15 -6.18 3.75
N LEU A 277 -9.12 -6.82 4.30
CA LEU A 277 -8.42 -7.93 3.65
C LEU A 277 -9.33 -9.12 3.34
N GLN A 278 -10.46 -9.26 4.06
CA GLN A 278 -11.46 -10.30 3.83
C GLN A 278 -11.97 -10.26 2.39
N GLU A 279 -12.22 -9.06 1.86
CA GLU A 279 -12.76 -8.84 0.51
C GLU A 279 -11.68 -8.46 -0.52
N CYS A 280 -10.60 -7.83 -0.07
CA CYS A 280 -9.58 -7.29 -0.97
C CYS A 280 -8.37 -8.21 -1.16
N GLY A 281 -8.10 -9.12 -0.21
CA GLY A 281 -6.82 -9.81 -0.14
C GLY A 281 -5.67 -8.84 0.17
N ASN A 282 -4.46 -9.29 -0.11
CA ASN A 282 -3.24 -8.49 -0.01
C ASN A 282 -2.96 -7.77 -1.35
N ILE A 283 -3.05 -6.45 -1.37
CA ILE A 283 -2.77 -5.63 -2.57
C ILE A 283 -1.46 -4.84 -2.40
N SER A 284 -0.46 -5.42 -1.74
CA SER A 284 0.87 -4.83 -1.57
C SER A 284 0.83 -3.33 -1.19
N ALA A 285 1.44 -2.44 -2.00
CA ALA A 285 1.49 -1.01 -1.73
C ALA A 285 0.11 -0.32 -1.68
N ALA A 286 -0.89 -0.89 -2.33
CA ALA A 286 -2.25 -0.33 -2.36
C ALA A 286 -3.07 -0.66 -1.09
N SER A 287 -2.69 -1.67 -0.29
CA SER A 287 -3.48 -2.11 0.86
C SER A 287 -3.77 -1.00 1.88
N VAL A 288 -2.74 -0.23 2.25
CA VAL A 288 -2.90 0.86 3.24
C VAL A 288 -3.80 1.98 2.73
N PRO A 289 -3.58 2.56 1.52
CA PRO A 289 -4.43 3.63 1.04
C PRO A 289 -5.86 3.18 0.69
N ILE A 290 -6.07 1.94 0.24
CA ILE A 290 -7.43 1.39 0.03
C ILE A 290 -8.17 1.28 1.36
N LEU A 291 -7.53 0.75 2.41
CA LEU A 291 -8.15 0.68 3.73
C LEU A 291 -8.43 2.07 4.30
N LEU A 292 -7.49 3.01 4.12
CA LEU A 292 -7.66 4.39 4.58
C LEU A 292 -8.89 5.05 3.92
N ASP A 293 -9.05 4.88 2.59
CA ASP A 293 -10.21 5.37 1.86
C ASP A 293 -11.52 4.68 2.32
N ASP A 294 -11.48 3.38 2.52
CA ASP A 294 -12.64 2.59 2.97
C ASP A 294 -13.18 3.08 4.32
N ILE A 295 -12.32 3.23 5.33
CA ILE A 295 -12.74 3.72 6.66
C ILE A 295 -13.13 5.20 6.64
N ASN A 296 -12.52 6.01 5.76
CA ASN A 296 -12.90 7.40 5.55
C ASN A 296 -14.30 7.50 4.93
N ARG A 297 -14.59 6.78 3.86
CA ARG A 297 -15.91 6.75 3.20
C ARG A 297 -17.00 6.18 4.09
N LYS A 298 -16.68 5.21 4.94
CA LYS A 298 -17.60 4.70 5.98
C LYS A 298 -17.85 5.71 7.10
N GLY A 299 -17.17 6.85 7.09
CA GLY A 299 -17.30 7.90 8.09
C GLY A 299 -16.78 7.49 9.47
N LEU A 300 -15.88 6.51 9.54
CA LEU A 300 -15.20 6.14 10.78
C LEU A 300 -14.17 7.19 11.18
N LEU A 301 -13.45 7.77 10.21
CA LEU A 301 -12.51 8.86 10.46
C LEU A 301 -13.26 10.18 10.67
N LYS A 302 -12.94 10.85 11.76
CA LYS A 302 -13.48 12.16 12.15
C LYS A 302 -12.34 13.16 12.29
N LYS A 303 -12.60 14.44 12.03
CA LYS A 303 -11.65 15.51 12.30
C LYS A 303 -11.15 15.41 13.75
N GLY A 304 -9.83 15.37 13.91
CA GLY A 304 -9.17 15.23 15.19
C GLY A 304 -8.85 13.78 15.61
N ASN A 305 -9.32 12.77 14.88
CA ASN A 305 -8.85 11.41 15.14
C ASN A 305 -7.35 11.29 14.89
N ARG A 306 -6.64 10.69 15.82
CA ARG A 306 -5.23 10.36 15.66
C ARG A 306 -5.09 8.94 15.18
N ILE A 307 -4.41 8.75 14.05
CA ILE A 307 -4.26 7.44 13.42
C ILE A 307 -2.80 7.09 13.17
N VAL A 308 -2.52 5.81 13.17
CA VAL A 308 -1.24 5.26 12.73
C VAL A 308 -1.44 4.58 11.39
N LEU A 309 -0.63 4.93 10.39
CA LEU A 309 -0.46 4.14 9.18
C LEU A 309 0.80 3.30 9.35
N ALA A 310 0.76 1.99 9.07
CA ALA A 310 1.97 1.17 9.10
C ALA A 310 1.96 0.06 8.04
N GLY A 311 3.14 -0.17 7.46
CA GLY A 311 3.35 -1.17 6.42
C GLY A 311 4.72 -1.83 6.52
N PHE A 312 4.82 -3.01 5.94
CA PHE A 312 6.04 -3.79 5.83
C PHE A 312 5.99 -4.62 4.55
N GLY A 313 7.13 -5.00 4.01
CA GLY A 313 7.16 -5.78 2.78
C GLY A 313 8.55 -6.26 2.38
N ALA A 314 8.63 -6.73 1.14
CA ALA A 314 9.88 -7.17 0.54
C ALA A 314 10.95 -6.06 0.58
N GLY A 315 12.21 -6.54 0.70
CA GLY A 315 13.35 -5.66 0.79
C GLY A 315 14.36 -6.14 1.84
N LEU A 316 14.05 -6.49 3.10
CA LEU A 316 12.80 -6.15 3.77
C LEU A 316 12.72 -4.66 4.07
N THR A 317 11.52 -4.11 4.02
CA THR A 317 11.28 -2.70 4.29
C THR A 317 10.09 -2.52 5.23
N TRP A 318 10.03 -1.41 5.97
CA TRP A 318 8.90 -1.06 6.82
C TRP A 318 8.77 0.44 7.00
N GLY A 319 7.59 0.89 7.36
CA GLY A 319 7.32 2.27 7.71
C GLY A 319 6.15 2.40 8.63
N ALA A 320 6.13 3.49 9.41
CA ALA A 320 5.00 3.91 10.22
C ALA A 320 4.88 5.44 10.20
N ALA A 321 3.66 5.94 10.26
CA ALA A 321 3.36 7.34 10.34
C ALA A 321 2.27 7.58 11.39
N VAL A 322 2.41 8.61 12.22
CA VAL A 322 1.35 9.12 13.08
C VAL A 322 0.83 10.40 12.45
N LEU A 323 -0.47 10.52 12.37
CA LEU A 323 -1.12 11.72 11.88
C LEU A 323 -2.45 11.97 12.60
N THR A 324 -2.83 13.23 12.72
CA THR A 324 -4.16 13.66 13.12
C THR A 324 -4.97 14.03 11.88
N TRP A 325 -6.15 13.40 11.77
CA TRP A 325 -7.06 13.50 10.63
C TRP A 325 -7.85 14.78 10.59
#